data_13d87b9986e12452b8f9d47523932f94
#
_entry.id   13d87b9986e12452b8f9d47523932f94
#
_cell.length_a   1.000
_cell.length_b   1.000
_cell.length_c   1.000
_cell.angle_alpha   90.00
_cell.angle_beta   90.00
_cell.angle_gamma   90.00
#
_symmetry.space_group_name_H-M   'P 1'
#
loop_
_entity.id
_entity.type
_entity.pdbx_description
1 polymer ?
#
loop_
_entity_poly.entity_id
_entity_poly.type
_entity_poly.pdbx_seq_one_letter_code
_entity_poly.pdbx_strand_id
1 'polypeptide(L)'
;MAREIETVVVIGGGTMGSGIATSALLAGLSVTMLEMTPEAAEKAKGRIAGNLSGALKRGKIDQAGFEALTEKALTLTTSYDDLKDADLIIEAVFEEMSVKKEVFARLDAVARPGAILASNTSYLDVDQIAAATSRPQDVLGLHFFSPAHVMKLLEIVVADKTAPDVLATGFALGKKMGKVSVRAGVCDGFIGNRILSVYRTAADHMILDGASPYQIDAALEDFGFAMGPFAVADLAGLDIGWSVRKRKRAEGLPEGARDSTYADTLCEAGNFGQKTGKGYYDYAAGPKARVPNPEVMPLIEADRAAQGITPRDFTDTEIVRRYMAAMVNEAARVVGEGIARRPLDVDVTLLYGYGFPRYRGGPLKWADMEGLPGVLADIKRYAGENPHFWQPAPLLEQLVAEGRTFEDLNKEAAA
;
A
#
# COMPACT_ATOMS: atom_id res chain seq x y z
N MET A 1 27.71 6.54 1.47
CA MET A 1 27.68 5.22 0.77
C MET A 1 26.71 4.33 1.51
N ALA A 2 26.10 3.34 0.85
CA ALA A 2 25.23 2.38 1.54
C ALA A 2 26.01 1.54 2.55
N ARG A 3 25.39 1.17 3.67
CA ARG A 3 25.94 0.21 4.64
C ARG A 3 25.79 -1.20 4.08
N GLU A 4 26.74 -2.07 4.42
CA GLU A 4 26.64 -3.49 4.05
C GLU A 4 25.62 -4.20 4.95
N ILE A 5 24.75 -5.02 4.34
CA ILE A 5 23.73 -5.80 5.04
C ILE A 5 23.90 -7.27 4.68
N GLU A 6 24.19 -8.08 5.68
CA GLU A 6 24.32 -9.55 5.62
C GLU A 6 23.30 -10.24 6.54
N THR A 7 23.01 -9.61 7.69
CA THR A 7 22.12 -10.14 8.73
C THR A 7 20.90 -9.26 8.90
N VAL A 8 19.73 -9.86 8.75
CA VAL A 8 18.43 -9.20 8.88
C VAL A 8 17.62 -9.87 9.98
N VAL A 9 17.10 -9.06 10.89
CA VAL A 9 16.07 -9.49 11.84
C VAL A 9 14.70 -9.06 11.33
N VAL A 10 13.71 -9.93 11.45
CA VAL A 10 12.31 -9.59 11.23
C VAL A 10 11.53 -9.86 12.51
N ILE A 11 10.81 -8.84 13.00
CA ILE A 11 9.99 -8.93 14.21
C ILE A 11 8.54 -9.06 13.82
N GLY A 12 7.89 -10.15 14.26
CA GLY A 12 6.51 -10.48 13.91
C GLY A 12 6.42 -11.38 12.67
N GLY A 13 6.12 -12.65 12.90
CA GLY A 13 6.04 -13.70 11.86
C GLY A 13 4.63 -13.87 11.25
N GLY A 14 3.81 -12.81 11.23
CA GLY A 14 2.55 -12.77 10.51
C GLY A 14 2.74 -12.88 8.99
N THR A 15 1.69 -12.63 8.22
CA THR A 15 1.73 -12.70 6.74
C THR A 15 2.82 -11.79 6.16
N MET A 16 2.92 -10.54 6.64
CA MET A 16 3.93 -9.60 6.14
C MET A 16 5.34 -9.99 6.56
N GLY A 17 5.59 -10.19 7.85
CA GLY A 17 6.93 -10.51 8.33
C GLY A 17 7.47 -11.82 7.77
N SER A 18 6.64 -12.88 7.67
CA SER A 18 7.05 -14.13 6.99
C SER A 18 7.38 -13.90 5.51
N GLY A 19 6.63 -13.05 4.81
CA GLY A 19 6.91 -12.68 3.42
C GLY A 19 8.20 -11.85 3.25
N ILE A 20 8.47 -10.92 4.17
CA ILE A 20 9.71 -10.12 4.22
C ILE A 20 10.92 -11.02 4.48
N ALA A 21 10.83 -11.90 5.49
CA ALA A 21 11.85 -12.90 5.80
C ALA A 21 12.14 -13.80 4.58
N THR A 22 11.10 -14.28 3.90
CA THR A 22 11.24 -15.07 2.66
C THR A 22 11.99 -14.27 1.59
N SER A 23 11.66 -12.98 1.40
CA SER A 23 12.35 -12.12 0.41
C SER A 23 13.83 -11.93 0.76
N ALA A 24 14.15 -11.74 2.04
CA ALA A 24 15.53 -11.59 2.51
C ALA A 24 16.33 -12.88 2.32
N LEU A 25 15.78 -14.04 2.68
CA LEU A 25 16.40 -15.35 2.45
C LEU A 25 16.69 -15.62 0.97
N LEU A 26 15.71 -15.35 0.09
CA LEU A 26 15.89 -15.51 -1.36
C LEU A 26 16.93 -14.53 -1.95
N ALA A 27 17.22 -13.43 -1.26
CA ALA A 27 18.28 -12.49 -1.61
C ALA A 27 19.66 -12.88 -1.06
N GLY A 28 19.79 -14.05 -0.39
CA GLY A 28 21.02 -14.56 0.16
C GLY A 28 21.43 -13.92 1.49
N LEU A 29 20.47 -13.36 2.24
CA LEU A 29 20.70 -12.79 3.57
C LEU A 29 20.43 -13.84 4.65
N SER A 30 21.16 -13.75 5.77
CA SER A 30 20.84 -14.50 6.98
C SER A 30 19.69 -13.81 7.70
N VAL A 31 18.69 -14.57 8.14
CA VAL A 31 17.47 -14.03 8.74
C VAL A 31 17.25 -14.61 10.13
N THR A 32 17.04 -13.73 11.12
CA THR A 32 16.52 -14.09 12.43
C THR A 32 15.08 -13.62 12.53
N MET A 33 14.14 -14.55 12.80
CA MET A 33 12.74 -14.25 13.05
C MET A 33 12.50 -14.18 14.56
N LEU A 34 12.09 -13.02 15.06
CA LEU A 34 11.68 -12.85 16.45
C LEU A 34 10.17 -12.88 16.57
N GLU A 35 9.69 -13.73 17.48
CA GLU A 35 8.29 -13.85 17.88
C GLU A 35 8.14 -13.86 19.40
N MET A 36 6.90 -13.63 19.87
CA MET A 36 6.63 -13.54 21.30
C MET A 36 6.70 -14.90 22.02
N THR A 37 6.41 -15.99 21.30
CA THR A 37 6.41 -17.36 21.87
C THR A 37 7.06 -18.34 20.90
N PRO A 38 7.61 -19.46 21.41
CA PRO A 38 8.16 -20.51 20.55
C PRO A 38 7.14 -21.07 19.55
N GLU A 39 5.87 -21.19 19.93
CA GLU A 39 4.80 -21.69 19.07
C GLU A 39 4.50 -20.72 17.93
N ALA A 40 4.56 -19.42 18.20
CA ALA A 40 4.41 -18.38 17.16
C ALA A 40 5.60 -18.41 16.18
N ALA A 41 6.82 -18.58 16.70
CA ALA A 41 8.03 -18.71 15.90
C ALA A 41 7.98 -19.95 14.96
N GLU A 42 7.54 -21.08 15.46
CA GLU A 42 7.37 -22.29 14.63
C GLU A 42 6.27 -22.09 13.56
N LYS A 43 5.17 -21.41 13.88
CA LYS A 43 4.16 -21.05 12.87
C LYS A 43 4.73 -20.12 11.80
N ALA A 44 5.58 -19.17 12.18
CA ALA A 44 6.28 -18.29 11.24
C ALA A 44 7.23 -19.10 10.34
N LYS A 45 8.02 -20.04 10.91
CA LYS A 45 8.87 -20.98 10.15
C LYS A 45 8.04 -21.76 9.12
N GLY A 46 6.89 -22.28 9.52
CA GLY A 46 5.98 -23.00 8.63
C GLY A 46 5.48 -22.13 7.45
N ARG A 47 5.14 -20.84 7.68
CA ARG A 47 4.75 -19.91 6.63
C ARG A 47 5.92 -19.61 5.68
N ILE A 48 7.11 -19.36 6.21
CA ILE A 48 8.31 -19.12 5.42
C ILE A 48 8.64 -20.34 4.55
N ALA A 49 8.63 -21.54 5.11
CA ALA A 49 8.82 -22.78 4.36
C ALA A 49 7.77 -22.96 3.26
N GLY A 50 6.50 -22.65 3.54
CA GLY A 50 5.43 -22.64 2.55
C GLY A 50 5.70 -21.69 1.38
N ASN A 51 6.15 -20.46 1.66
CA ASN A 51 6.53 -19.47 0.65
C ASN A 51 7.73 -19.95 -0.19
N LEU A 52 8.77 -20.50 0.44
CA LEU A 52 9.96 -21.06 -0.21
C LEU A 52 9.62 -22.30 -1.06
N SER A 53 8.68 -23.15 -0.61
CA SER A 53 8.15 -24.26 -1.42
C SER A 53 7.53 -23.77 -2.73
N GLY A 54 6.86 -22.61 -2.70
CA GLY A 54 6.37 -21.95 -3.90
C GLY A 54 7.50 -21.50 -4.84
N ALA A 55 8.65 -21.08 -4.31
CA ALA A 55 9.83 -20.74 -5.09
C ALA A 55 10.49 -22.01 -5.69
N LEU A 56 10.59 -23.07 -4.92
CA LEU A 56 11.08 -24.39 -5.35
C LEU A 56 10.22 -24.93 -6.52
N LYS A 57 8.89 -24.94 -6.37
CA LYS A 57 7.97 -25.41 -7.43
C LYS A 57 8.09 -24.62 -8.73
N ARG A 58 8.50 -23.37 -8.66
CA ARG A 58 8.73 -22.50 -9.84
C ARG A 58 10.19 -22.57 -10.36
N GLY A 59 11.02 -23.45 -9.81
CA GLY A 59 12.41 -23.61 -10.24
C GLY A 59 13.33 -22.41 -9.93
N LYS A 60 12.94 -21.54 -8.99
CA LYS A 60 13.77 -20.41 -8.55
C LYS A 60 14.90 -20.83 -7.62
N ILE A 61 14.71 -21.90 -6.89
CA ILE A 61 15.70 -22.60 -6.04
C ILE A 61 15.53 -24.09 -6.26
N ASP A 62 16.57 -24.86 -6.00
CA ASP A 62 16.55 -26.32 -5.95
C ASP A 62 16.29 -26.84 -4.52
N GLN A 63 16.24 -28.16 -4.35
CA GLN A 63 16.00 -28.79 -3.06
C GLN A 63 17.11 -28.46 -2.05
N ALA A 64 18.37 -28.46 -2.47
CA ALA A 64 19.50 -28.12 -1.61
C ALA A 64 19.44 -26.66 -1.15
N GLY A 65 19.06 -25.75 -2.06
CA GLY A 65 18.81 -24.35 -1.76
C GLY A 65 17.66 -24.17 -0.76
N PHE A 66 16.54 -24.91 -0.92
CA PHE A 66 15.44 -24.89 0.04
C PHE A 66 15.90 -25.30 1.45
N GLU A 67 16.63 -26.39 1.57
CA GLU A 67 17.17 -26.88 2.86
C GLU A 67 18.16 -25.89 3.47
N ALA A 68 19.06 -25.33 2.65
CA ALA A 68 20.01 -24.31 3.12
C ALA A 68 19.30 -23.06 3.68
N LEU A 69 18.23 -22.60 3.03
CA LEU A 69 17.47 -21.42 3.48
C LEU A 69 16.65 -21.69 4.73
N THR A 70 16.05 -22.88 4.89
CA THR A 70 15.19 -23.21 6.03
C THR A 70 15.96 -23.65 7.27
N GLU A 71 17.13 -24.30 7.11
CA GLU A 71 17.85 -24.94 8.22
C GLU A 71 19.14 -24.21 8.61
N LYS A 72 19.72 -23.38 7.71
CA LYS A 72 21.01 -22.71 7.97
C LYS A 72 20.90 -21.20 7.98
N ALA A 73 20.14 -20.63 7.04
CA ALA A 73 20.02 -19.18 6.90
C ALA A 73 18.90 -18.55 7.73
N LEU A 74 17.93 -19.37 8.23
CA LEU A 74 16.85 -18.94 9.08
C LEU A 74 17.08 -19.37 10.52
N THR A 75 17.07 -18.40 11.44
CA THR A 75 17.09 -18.63 12.89
C THR A 75 15.78 -18.13 13.50
N LEU A 76 15.29 -18.81 14.54
CA LEU A 76 14.11 -18.38 15.31
C LEU A 76 14.56 -17.99 16.71
N THR A 77 13.97 -16.92 17.23
CA THR A 77 14.18 -16.51 18.62
C THR A 77 12.93 -15.90 19.25
N THR A 78 12.90 -15.89 20.58
CA THR A 78 11.92 -15.16 21.39
C THR A 78 12.61 -14.08 22.26
N SER A 79 13.93 -13.93 22.12
CA SER A 79 14.75 -13.00 22.93
C SER A 79 15.26 -11.83 22.10
N TYR A 80 15.06 -10.63 22.59
CA TYR A 80 15.66 -9.41 22.02
C TYR A 80 17.20 -9.42 22.13
N ASP A 81 17.78 -10.11 23.10
CA ASP A 81 19.24 -10.18 23.28
C ASP A 81 19.95 -10.85 22.10
N ASP A 82 19.25 -11.70 21.35
CA ASP A 82 19.78 -12.35 20.16
C ASP A 82 19.87 -11.43 18.93
N LEU A 83 19.35 -10.19 19.02
CA LEU A 83 19.29 -9.24 17.90
C LEU A 83 20.50 -8.31 17.86
N LYS A 84 21.38 -8.37 18.85
CA LYS A 84 22.48 -7.41 19.08
C LYS A 84 23.46 -7.28 17.91
N ASP A 85 23.63 -8.33 17.11
CA ASP A 85 24.62 -8.37 16.01
C ASP A 85 23.99 -8.09 14.62
N ALA A 86 22.69 -7.76 14.57
CA ALA A 86 21.99 -7.52 13.32
C ALA A 86 22.47 -6.23 12.62
N ASP A 87 22.56 -6.29 11.28
CA ASP A 87 22.81 -5.11 10.43
C ASP A 87 21.55 -4.28 10.23
N LEU A 88 20.40 -4.97 10.10
CA LEU A 88 19.09 -4.39 9.86
C LEU A 88 18.03 -5.14 10.65
N ILE A 89 17.15 -4.40 11.31
CA ILE A 89 15.98 -4.95 11.99
C ILE A 89 14.72 -4.36 11.38
N ILE A 90 13.82 -5.21 10.87
CA ILE A 90 12.55 -4.82 10.25
C ILE A 90 11.41 -5.24 11.17
N GLU A 91 10.70 -4.26 11.71
CA GLU A 91 9.51 -4.47 12.52
C GLU A 91 8.28 -4.65 11.61
N ALA A 92 7.51 -5.71 11.85
CA ALA A 92 6.28 -6.06 11.15
C ALA A 92 5.19 -6.58 12.12
N VAL A 93 5.08 -5.92 13.29
CA VAL A 93 4.07 -6.22 14.32
C VAL A 93 2.75 -5.46 14.05
N PHE A 94 1.83 -5.47 15.01
CA PHE A 94 0.53 -4.78 14.89
C PHE A 94 0.68 -3.30 14.54
N GLU A 95 -0.25 -2.81 13.70
CA GLU A 95 -0.27 -1.42 13.19
C GLU A 95 -0.85 -0.47 14.25
N GLU A 96 -0.13 -0.30 15.36
CA GLU A 96 -0.47 0.55 16.49
C GLU A 96 0.77 1.31 16.97
N MET A 97 0.65 2.64 17.07
CA MET A 97 1.77 3.54 17.38
C MET A 97 2.42 3.23 18.75
N SER A 98 1.62 2.93 19.76
CA SER A 98 2.10 2.58 21.09
C SER A 98 2.98 1.32 21.07
N VAL A 99 2.52 0.29 20.37
CA VAL A 99 3.25 -0.97 20.22
C VAL A 99 4.56 -0.77 19.46
N LYS A 100 4.54 0.00 18.37
CA LYS A 100 5.75 0.26 17.58
C LYS A 100 6.78 1.08 18.38
N LYS A 101 6.35 2.11 19.11
CA LYS A 101 7.23 2.88 19.98
C LYS A 101 7.88 2.01 21.05
N GLU A 102 7.13 1.10 21.69
CA GLU A 102 7.68 0.15 22.65
C GLU A 102 8.73 -0.77 22.03
N VAL A 103 8.44 -1.35 20.85
CA VAL A 103 9.38 -2.20 20.12
C VAL A 103 10.65 -1.42 19.77
N PHE A 104 10.53 -0.20 19.22
CA PHE A 104 11.69 0.62 18.84
C PHE A 104 12.54 1.06 20.04
N ALA A 105 11.94 1.36 21.18
CA ALA A 105 12.68 1.63 22.40
C ALA A 105 13.48 0.41 22.89
N ARG A 106 12.93 -0.80 22.78
CA ARG A 106 13.66 -2.05 23.06
C ARG A 106 14.79 -2.29 22.08
N LEU A 107 14.55 -2.05 20.79
CA LEU A 107 15.58 -2.18 19.75
C LEU A 107 16.72 -1.20 19.93
N ASP A 108 16.43 0.03 20.33
CA ASP A 108 17.44 1.04 20.62
C ASP A 108 18.42 0.59 21.73
N ALA A 109 17.91 -0.14 22.72
CA ALA A 109 18.70 -0.65 23.84
C ALA A 109 19.60 -1.84 23.46
N VAL A 110 19.21 -2.70 22.52
CA VAL A 110 19.90 -3.97 22.23
C VAL A 110 20.69 -3.96 20.93
N ALA A 111 20.24 -3.23 19.91
CA ALA A 111 20.87 -3.25 18.61
C ALA A 111 22.23 -2.55 18.61
N ARG A 112 23.21 -3.14 17.91
CA ARG A 112 24.58 -2.57 17.81
C ARG A 112 24.58 -1.15 17.23
N PRO A 113 25.58 -0.33 17.55
CA PRO A 113 25.80 0.94 16.85
C PRO A 113 25.90 0.73 15.33
N GLY A 114 25.20 1.56 14.55
CA GLY A 114 25.17 1.47 13.09
C GLY A 114 24.19 0.43 12.52
N ALA A 115 23.49 -0.34 13.36
CA ALA A 115 22.34 -1.12 12.88
C ALA A 115 21.21 -0.20 12.43
N ILE A 116 20.55 -0.56 11.32
CA ILE A 116 19.37 0.17 10.81
C ILE A 116 18.11 -0.42 11.44
N LEU A 117 17.21 0.45 11.90
CA LEU A 117 15.92 0.08 12.43
C LEU A 117 14.83 0.50 11.44
N ALA A 118 14.04 -0.45 10.96
CA ALA A 118 13.03 -0.20 9.97
C ALA A 118 11.64 -0.64 10.43
N SER A 119 10.61 0.14 10.12
CA SER A 119 9.21 -0.26 10.32
C SER A 119 8.55 -0.58 8.99
N ASN A 120 7.77 -1.67 8.94
CA ASN A 120 6.91 -2.01 7.81
C ASN A 120 5.50 -1.40 7.98
N THR A 121 5.36 -0.30 8.69
CA THR A 121 4.08 0.41 8.81
C THR A 121 3.53 0.81 7.45
N SER A 122 2.19 0.82 7.32
CA SER A 122 1.49 1.26 6.10
C SER A 122 0.91 2.67 6.20
N TYR A 123 0.74 3.20 7.41
CA TYR A 123 0.05 4.46 7.66
C TYR A 123 0.66 5.32 8.76
N LEU A 124 1.38 4.70 9.72
CA LEU A 124 1.84 5.41 10.90
C LEU A 124 3.02 6.32 10.59
N ASP A 125 3.09 7.40 11.32
CA ASP A 125 4.12 8.42 11.24
C ASP A 125 5.49 7.87 11.66
N VAL A 126 6.38 7.71 10.68
CA VAL A 126 7.73 7.16 10.88
C VAL A 126 8.61 8.11 11.71
N ASP A 127 8.36 9.43 11.69
CA ASP A 127 9.07 10.41 12.52
C ASP A 127 8.78 10.18 13.99
N GLN A 128 7.53 9.86 14.35
CA GLN A 128 7.16 9.53 15.71
C GLN A 128 7.75 8.19 16.18
N ILE A 129 7.89 7.23 15.28
CA ILE A 129 8.55 5.94 15.57
C ILE A 129 10.05 6.18 15.78
N ALA A 130 10.69 6.95 14.92
CA ALA A 130 12.11 7.32 15.03
C ALA A 130 12.41 8.08 16.32
N ALA A 131 11.52 8.97 16.74
CA ALA A 131 11.65 9.74 17.98
C ALA A 131 11.59 8.88 19.27
N ALA A 132 11.15 7.63 19.19
CA ALA A 132 11.19 6.68 20.30
C ALA A 132 12.59 6.08 20.53
N THR A 133 13.59 6.43 19.68
CA THR A 133 14.97 5.95 19.76
C THR A 133 15.94 7.08 20.04
N SER A 134 17.13 6.77 20.58
CA SER A 134 18.24 7.71 20.73
C SER A 134 18.99 8.00 19.43
N ARG A 135 18.70 7.24 18.37
CA ARG A 135 19.34 7.31 17.04
C ARG A 135 18.33 7.41 15.88
N PRO A 136 17.50 8.44 15.84
CA PRO A 136 16.51 8.62 14.80
C PRO A 136 17.10 8.69 13.39
N GLN A 137 18.39 9.01 13.24
CA GLN A 137 19.11 9.01 11.97
C GLN A 137 19.31 7.61 11.38
N ASP A 138 19.24 6.55 12.18
CA ASP A 138 19.33 5.14 11.74
C ASP A 138 17.95 4.50 11.49
N VAL A 139 16.87 5.30 11.52
CA VAL A 139 15.50 4.83 11.36
C VAL A 139 14.94 5.21 9.99
N LEU A 140 14.17 4.30 9.35
CA LEU A 140 13.37 4.53 8.16
C LEU A 140 12.14 3.61 8.11
N GLY A 141 11.22 3.91 7.21
CA GLY A 141 10.17 2.96 6.84
C GLY A 141 10.59 2.08 5.66
N LEU A 142 10.27 0.81 5.72
CA LEU A 142 10.35 -0.14 4.61
C LEU A 142 8.98 -0.75 4.39
N HIS A 143 8.14 -0.04 3.63
CA HIS A 143 6.77 -0.46 3.37
C HIS A 143 6.71 -1.45 2.22
N PHE A 144 6.60 -2.74 2.57
CA PHE A 144 6.41 -3.85 1.64
C PHE A 144 4.92 -4.06 1.37
N PHE A 145 4.60 -4.62 0.21
CA PHE A 145 3.24 -4.92 -0.22
C PHE A 145 2.94 -6.42 -0.16
N SER A 146 1.72 -6.75 0.24
CA SER A 146 1.30 -8.15 0.42
C SER A 146 0.96 -8.84 -0.92
N PRO A 147 1.45 -10.07 -1.16
CA PRO A 147 2.42 -10.85 -0.39
C PRO A 147 3.86 -10.34 -0.60
N ALA A 148 4.60 -10.06 0.49
CA ALA A 148 5.89 -9.35 0.38
C ALA A 148 6.96 -10.07 -0.46
N HIS A 149 6.94 -11.40 -0.52
CA HIS A 149 7.87 -12.19 -1.35
C HIS A 149 7.49 -12.25 -2.85
N VAL A 150 6.31 -11.72 -3.22
CA VAL A 150 5.79 -11.70 -4.60
C VAL A 150 5.77 -10.29 -5.17
N MET A 151 5.22 -9.35 -4.40
CA MET A 151 5.04 -7.97 -4.81
C MET A 151 6.39 -7.27 -5.02
N LYS A 152 6.49 -6.53 -6.11
CA LYS A 152 7.75 -5.89 -6.52
C LYS A 152 7.98 -4.54 -5.85
N LEU A 153 6.93 -3.81 -5.53
CA LEU A 153 7.04 -2.48 -4.95
C LEU A 153 7.62 -2.52 -3.54
N LEU A 154 8.49 -1.56 -3.25
CA LEU A 154 8.97 -1.21 -1.92
C LEU A 154 9.00 0.32 -1.81
N GLU A 155 8.18 0.90 -0.94
CA GLU A 155 8.30 2.30 -0.57
C GLU A 155 9.32 2.44 0.57
N ILE A 156 10.37 3.21 0.33
CA ILE A 156 11.36 3.58 1.34
C ILE A 156 10.93 4.92 1.93
N VAL A 157 10.34 4.86 3.12
CA VAL A 157 9.78 6.03 3.78
C VAL A 157 10.87 6.71 4.60
N VAL A 158 11.15 7.96 4.22
CA VAL A 158 12.27 8.73 4.78
C VAL A 158 11.73 9.69 5.82
N ALA A 159 12.08 9.43 7.09
CA ALA A 159 11.80 10.34 8.19
C ALA A 159 12.74 11.57 8.14
N ASP A 160 12.36 12.64 8.81
CA ASP A 160 13.08 13.93 8.77
C ASP A 160 14.57 13.80 9.16
N LYS A 161 14.87 12.88 10.08
CA LYS A 161 16.24 12.66 10.59
C LYS A 161 16.97 11.50 9.94
N THR A 162 16.33 10.75 9.03
CA THR A 162 16.96 9.61 8.36
C THR A 162 18.24 10.01 7.63
N ALA A 163 19.37 9.38 7.99
CA ALA A 163 20.67 9.70 7.39
C ALA A 163 20.73 9.26 5.90
N PRO A 164 21.50 10.00 5.06
CA PRO A 164 21.60 9.69 3.61
C PRO A 164 22.15 8.30 3.31
N ASP A 165 23.03 7.76 4.14
CA ASP A 165 23.60 6.41 3.99
C ASP A 165 22.57 5.33 4.36
N VAL A 166 21.67 5.60 5.32
CA VAL A 166 20.54 4.72 5.68
C VAL A 166 19.56 4.64 4.52
N LEU A 167 19.19 5.78 3.93
CA LEU A 167 18.38 5.83 2.71
C LEU A 167 19.05 5.05 1.56
N ALA A 168 20.32 5.29 1.31
CA ALA A 168 21.07 4.57 0.27
C ALA A 168 21.09 3.05 0.51
N THR A 169 21.16 2.64 1.80
CA THR A 169 21.09 1.22 2.19
C THR A 169 19.71 0.64 1.92
N GLY A 170 18.63 1.37 2.19
CA GLY A 170 17.27 0.94 1.84
C GLY A 170 17.11 0.63 0.35
N PHE A 171 17.66 1.48 -0.53
CA PHE A 171 17.65 1.24 -1.98
C PHE A 171 18.54 0.03 -2.38
N ALA A 172 19.72 -0.09 -1.80
CA ALA A 172 20.62 -1.23 -2.06
C ALA A 172 19.98 -2.56 -1.63
N LEU A 173 19.34 -2.58 -0.46
CA LEU A 173 18.56 -3.72 0.04
C LEU A 173 17.41 -4.06 -0.90
N GLY A 174 16.59 -3.07 -1.28
CA GLY A 174 15.50 -3.28 -2.21
C GLY A 174 15.98 -3.90 -3.53
N LYS A 175 17.06 -3.39 -4.10
CA LYS A 175 17.68 -3.97 -5.30
C LYS A 175 18.15 -5.41 -5.07
N LYS A 176 18.81 -5.71 -3.93
CA LYS A 176 19.27 -7.06 -3.56
C LYS A 176 18.08 -8.02 -3.43
N MET A 177 16.95 -7.55 -2.89
CA MET A 177 15.69 -8.32 -2.76
C MET A 177 14.86 -8.37 -4.06
N GLY A 178 15.36 -7.83 -5.17
CA GLY A 178 14.64 -7.79 -6.45
C GLY A 178 13.38 -6.92 -6.46
N LYS A 179 13.36 -5.90 -5.61
CA LYS A 179 12.28 -4.92 -5.51
C LYS A 179 12.50 -3.74 -6.45
N VAL A 180 11.41 -3.08 -6.79
CA VAL A 180 11.38 -1.76 -7.41
C VAL A 180 11.11 -0.77 -6.30
N SER A 181 12.14 -0.03 -5.91
CA SER A 181 12.08 0.86 -4.76
C SER A 181 11.79 2.29 -5.17
N VAL A 182 10.92 2.96 -4.43
CA VAL A 182 10.65 4.40 -4.54
C VAL A 182 10.88 5.09 -3.21
N ARG A 183 11.34 6.36 -3.23
CA ARG A 183 11.42 7.17 -2.03
C ARG A 183 10.05 7.77 -1.75
N ALA A 184 9.58 7.63 -0.50
CA ALA A 184 8.39 8.30 0.00
C ALA A 184 8.74 9.22 1.18
N GLY A 185 8.06 10.36 1.29
CA GLY A 185 8.01 11.16 2.50
C GLY A 185 6.99 10.59 3.50
N VAL A 186 6.97 11.16 4.71
CA VAL A 186 6.04 10.75 5.78
C VAL A 186 4.70 11.44 5.61
N CYS A 187 3.65 10.67 5.42
CA CYS A 187 2.24 11.09 5.51
C CYS A 187 1.35 9.85 5.70
N ASP A 188 0.06 10.04 6.01
CA ASP A 188 -0.90 8.93 6.13
C ASP A 188 -1.04 8.19 4.80
N GLY A 189 -0.58 6.93 4.74
CA GLY A 189 -0.63 6.08 3.54
C GLY A 189 0.47 6.32 2.50
N PHE A 190 1.46 7.14 2.79
CA PHE A 190 2.63 7.44 1.94
C PHE A 190 2.24 7.84 0.51
N ILE A 191 2.82 7.24 -0.52
CA ILE A 191 2.45 7.52 -1.91
C ILE A 191 1.21 6.69 -2.30
N GLY A 192 1.34 5.37 -2.20
CA GLY A 192 0.39 4.48 -2.84
C GLY A 192 -0.95 4.38 -2.12
N ASN A 193 -0.96 4.14 -0.80
CA ASN A 193 -2.19 4.01 -0.01
C ASN A 193 -2.94 5.36 0.09
N ARG A 194 -2.22 6.49 0.10
CA ARG A 194 -2.83 7.82 0.06
C ARG A 194 -3.62 8.02 -1.23
N ILE A 195 -3.00 7.75 -2.39
CA ILE A 195 -3.66 7.86 -3.69
C ILE A 195 -4.82 6.84 -3.80
N LEU A 196 -4.60 5.58 -3.36
CA LEU A 196 -5.65 4.55 -3.30
C LEU A 196 -6.89 5.02 -2.53
N SER A 197 -6.69 5.63 -1.37
CA SER A 197 -7.78 6.13 -0.53
C SER A 197 -8.68 7.11 -1.29
N VAL A 198 -8.09 8.02 -2.08
CA VAL A 198 -8.83 9.07 -2.80
C VAL A 198 -9.61 8.50 -3.99
N TYR A 199 -8.95 7.71 -4.87
CA TYR A 199 -9.69 7.18 -6.01
C TYR A 199 -10.72 6.11 -5.61
N ARG A 200 -10.50 5.41 -4.48
CA ARG A 200 -11.49 4.52 -3.90
C ARG A 200 -12.70 5.31 -3.38
N THR A 201 -12.48 6.43 -2.70
CA THR A 201 -13.55 7.33 -2.26
C THR A 201 -14.35 7.86 -3.46
N ALA A 202 -13.70 8.18 -4.58
CA ALA A 202 -14.41 8.57 -5.81
C ALA A 202 -15.32 7.44 -6.32
N ALA A 203 -14.88 6.17 -6.24
CA ALA A 203 -15.71 5.03 -6.61
C ALA A 203 -16.91 4.88 -5.65
N ASP A 204 -16.70 5.03 -4.34
CA ASP A 204 -17.79 4.98 -3.34
C ASP A 204 -18.80 6.13 -3.53
N HIS A 205 -18.34 7.33 -3.91
CA HIS A 205 -19.24 8.45 -4.27
C HIS A 205 -20.09 8.11 -5.51
N MET A 206 -19.49 7.52 -6.55
CA MET A 206 -20.25 7.09 -7.73
C MET A 206 -21.27 6.02 -7.38
N ILE A 207 -20.98 5.11 -6.45
CA ILE A 207 -21.98 4.15 -5.92
C ILE A 207 -23.12 4.89 -5.26
N LEU A 208 -22.87 5.82 -4.37
CA LEU A 208 -23.93 6.60 -3.72
C LEU A 208 -24.78 7.36 -4.75
N ASP A 209 -24.16 7.89 -5.80
CA ASP A 209 -24.84 8.69 -6.82
C ASP A 209 -25.58 7.87 -7.89
N GLY A 210 -25.44 6.53 -7.93
CA GLY A 210 -26.27 5.70 -8.81
C GLY A 210 -25.57 4.53 -9.51
N ALA A 211 -24.23 4.54 -9.64
CA ALA A 211 -23.51 3.42 -10.23
C ALA A 211 -23.59 2.16 -9.35
N SER A 212 -23.36 0.99 -9.94
CA SER A 212 -23.17 -0.24 -9.18
C SER A 212 -21.66 -0.56 -9.04
N PRO A 213 -21.23 -1.30 -8.00
CA PRO A 213 -19.84 -1.74 -7.90
C PRO A 213 -19.42 -2.60 -9.11
N TYR A 214 -20.35 -3.34 -9.67
CA TYR A 214 -20.13 -4.22 -10.82
C TYR A 214 -19.89 -3.45 -12.11
N GLN A 215 -20.66 -2.35 -12.33
CA GLN A 215 -20.46 -1.47 -13.48
C GLN A 215 -19.11 -0.74 -13.37
N ILE A 216 -18.75 -0.26 -12.19
CA ILE A 216 -17.45 0.41 -11.97
C ILE A 216 -16.30 -0.56 -12.23
N ASP A 217 -16.38 -1.79 -11.69
CA ASP A 217 -15.36 -2.81 -11.94
C ASP A 217 -15.23 -3.13 -13.41
N ALA A 218 -16.34 -3.34 -14.12
CA ALA A 218 -16.34 -3.63 -15.55
C ALA A 218 -15.72 -2.49 -16.38
N ALA A 219 -16.13 -1.24 -16.13
CA ALA A 219 -15.61 -0.08 -16.86
C ALA A 219 -14.09 0.09 -16.66
N LEU A 220 -13.58 -0.19 -15.46
CA LEU A 220 -12.15 -0.09 -15.16
C LEU A 220 -11.35 -1.29 -15.69
N GLU A 221 -11.93 -2.49 -15.72
CA GLU A 221 -11.34 -3.66 -16.38
C GLU A 221 -11.23 -3.42 -17.90
N ASP A 222 -12.24 -2.86 -18.53
CA ASP A 222 -12.21 -2.45 -19.95
C ASP A 222 -11.19 -1.34 -20.22
N PHE A 223 -10.97 -0.44 -19.26
CA PHE A 223 -9.89 0.55 -19.33
C PHE A 223 -8.51 -0.11 -19.28
N GLY A 224 -8.38 -1.30 -18.70
CA GLY A 224 -7.15 -2.10 -18.68
C GLY A 224 -6.62 -2.50 -17.31
N PHE A 225 -7.32 -2.20 -16.23
CA PHE A 225 -6.99 -2.77 -14.93
C PHE A 225 -7.24 -4.29 -14.97
N ALA A 226 -6.36 -5.05 -14.30
CA ALA A 226 -6.54 -6.51 -14.23
C ALA A 226 -7.77 -6.93 -13.41
N MET A 227 -8.20 -6.07 -12.50
CA MET A 227 -9.38 -6.21 -11.63
C MET A 227 -9.89 -4.82 -11.29
N GLY A 228 -11.21 -4.67 -11.19
CA GLY A 228 -11.82 -3.45 -10.67
C GLY A 228 -11.66 -3.28 -9.16
N PRO A 229 -11.88 -2.07 -8.61
CA PRO A 229 -11.57 -1.74 -7.22
C PRO A 229 -12.36 -2.55 -6.18
N PHE A 230 -13.56 -3.00 -6.49
CA PHE A 230 -14.39 -3.78 -5.58
C PHE A 230 -13.95 -5.25 -5.55
N ALA A 231 -13.58 -5.81 -6.69
CA ALA A 231 -12.97 -7.13 -6.76
C ALA A 231 -11.58 -7.16 -6.09
N VAL A 232 -10.79 -6.09 -6.20
CA VAL A 232 -9.50 -5.94 -5.46
C VAL A 232 -9.76 -5.85 -3.96
N ALA A 233 -10.80 -5.13 -3.52
CA ALA A 233 -11.16 -5.06 -2.11
C ALA A 233 -11.55 -6.43 -1.54
N ASP A 234 -12.32 -7.23 -2.27
CA ASP A 234 -12.66 -8.59 -1.89
C ASP A 234 -11.43 -9.51 -1.82
N LEU A 235 -10.46 -9.33 -2.73
CA LEU A 235 -9.20 -10.07 -2.71
C LEU A 235 -8.34 -9.71 -1.49
N ALA A 236 -8.25 -8.43 -1.16
CA ALA A 236 -7.48 -7.94 0.00
C ALA A 236 -8.13 -8.31 1.34
N GLY A 237 -9.45 -8.33 1.38
CA GLY A 237 -10.29 -8.49 2.56
C GLY A 237 -10.90 -7.17 3.02
N LEU A 238 -12.24 -7.13 3.03
CA LEU A 238 -13.01 -5.91 3.35
C LEU A 238 -12.81 -5.40 4.78
N ASP A 239 -12.40 -6.26 5.71
CA ASP A 239 -12.05 -5.91 7.09
C ASP A 239 -10.90 -4.90 7.18
N ILE A 240 -9.96 -4.89 6.22
CA ILE A 240 -8.87 -3.91 6.16
C ILE A 240 -9.45 -2.52 5.94
N GLY A 241 -10.26 -2.35 4.88
CA GLY A 241 -10.94 -1.09 4.59
C GLY A 241 -11.90 -0.65 5.72
N TRP A 242 -12.58 -1.61 6.33
CA TRP A 242 -13.46 -1.37 7.47
C TRP A 242 -12.71 -0.81 8.69
N SER A 243 -11.55 -1.36 9.00
CA SER A 243 -10.69 -0.86 10.08
C SER A 243 -10.24 0.58 9.82
N VAL A 244 -9.86 0.91 8.57
CA VAL A 244 -9.48 2.28 8.18
C VAL A 244 -10.67 3.24 8.30
N ARG A 245 -11.87 2.86 7.84
CA ARG A 245 -13.08 3.71 7.98
C ARG A 245 -13.43 3.95 9.44
N LYS A 246 -13.38 2.90 10.30
CA LYS A 246 -13.60 3.05 11.74
C LYS A 246 -12.62 4.03 12.38
N ARG A 247 -11.32 3.93 12.05
CA ARG A 247 -10.29 4.85 12.52
C ARG A 247 -10.61 6.29 12.11
N LYS A 248 -10.84 6.52 10.81
CA LYS A 248 -11.13 7.86 10.28
C LYS A 248 -12.38 8.49 10.90
N ARG A 249 -13.44 7.71 11.14
CA ARG A 249 -14.64 8.21 11.83
C ARG A 249 -14.35 8.57 13.30
N ALA A 250 -13.53 7.79 14.00
CA ALA A 250 -13.14 8.08 15.37
C ALA A 250 -12.25 9.34 15.49
N GLU A 251 -11.43 9.61 14.47
CA GLU A 251 -10.61 10.82 14.35
C GLU A 251 -11.43 12.05 13.93
N GLY A 252 -12.63 11.86 13.39
CA GLY A 252 -13.52 12.88 12.84
C GLY A 252 -13.39 13.00 11.32
N LEU A 253 -14.52 12.91 10.63
CA LEU A 253 -14.55 13.11 9.18
C LEU A 253 -14.38 14.59 8.84
N PRO A 254 -13.68 14.92 7.73
CA PRO A 254 -13.59 16.30 7.26
C PRO A 254 -14.97 16.91 7.00
N GLU A 255 -15.07 18.24 7.14
CA GLU A 255 -16.28 18.97 6.79
C GLU A 255 -16.70 18.68 5.33
N GLY A 256 -17.97 18.41 5.10
CA GLY A 256 -18.50 18.07 3.78
C GLY A 256 -18.12 16.68 3.26
N ALA A 257 -17.44 15.85 4.06
CA ALA A 257 -17.17 14.47 3.68
C ALA A 257 -18.49 13.68 3.56
N ARG A 258 -18.61 12.91 2.48
CA ARG A 258 -19.71 11.97 2.30
C ARG A 258 -19.31 10.64 2.93
N ASP A 259 -20.10 10.14 3.83
CA ASP A 259 -19.90 8.84 4.47
C ASP A 259 -20.86 7.80 3.90
N SER A 260 -20.40 6.58 3.71
CA SER A 260 -21.21 5.45 3.25
C SER A 260 -21.12 4.30 4.24
N THR A 261 -22.27 3.67 4.52
CA THR A 261 -22.39 2.62 5.53
C THR A 261 -22.60 1.23 4.94
N TYR A 262 -22.98 1.11 3.66
CA TYR A 262 -23.26 -0.18 3.01
C TYR A 262 -22.12 -1.18 3.10
N ALA A 263 -20.86 -0.70 2.97
CA ALA A 263 -19.68 -1.56 3.05
C ALA A 263 -19.38 -2.03 4.49
N ASP A 264 -19.80 -1.26 5.49
CA ASP A 264 -19.69 -1.65 6.89
C ASP A 264 -20.71 -2.73 7.22
N THR A 265 -21.94 -2.59 6.74
CA THR A 265 -22.99 -3.60 6.89
C THR A 265 -22.59 -4.94 6.28
N LEU A 266 -21.90 -4.95 5.14
CA LEU A 266 -21.30 -6.18 4.58
C LEU A 266 -20.30 -6.83 5.56
N CYS A 267 -19.43 -6.02 6.16
CA CYS A 267 -18.43 -6.50 7.12
C CYS A 267 -19.07 -6.99 8.43
N GLU A 268 -20.09 -6.31 8.93
CA GLU A 268 -20.86 -6.69 10.13
C GLU A 268 -21.56 -8.04 9.94
N ALA A 269 -21.99 -8.34 8.71
CA ALA A 269 -22.55 -9.65 8.33
C ALA A 269 -21.46 -10.74 8.15
N GLY A 270 -20.17 -10.44 8.38
CA GLY A 270 -19.05 -11.39 8.23
C GLY A 270 -18.59 -11.62 6.79
N ASN A 271 -19.05 -10.80 5.85
CA ASN A 271 -18.70 -10.88 4.44
C ASN A 271 -17.41 -10.08 4.19
N PHE A 272 -16.24 -10.74 4.31
CA PHE A 272 -14.91 -10.11 4.16
C PHE A 272 -14.25 -10.37 2.80
N GLY A 273 -15.01 -10.73 1.78
CA GLY A 273 -14.51 -11.01 0.44
C GLY A 273 -14.08 -12.46 0.24
N GLN A 274 -13.05 -12.69 -0.58
CA GLN A 274 -12.62 -14.04 -0.96
C GLN A 274 -12.29 -14.95 0.23
N LYS A 275 -11.73 -14.42 1.29
CA LYS A 275 -11.33 -15.21 2.47
C LYS A 275 -12.51 -15.81 3.26
N THR A 276 -13.70 -15.21 3.12
CA THR A 276 -14.95 -15.74 3.70
C THR A 276 -15.91 -16.29 2.64
N GLY A 277 -15.48 -16.29 1.37
CA GLY A 277 -16.28 -16.75 0.24
C GLY A 277 -17.32 -15.76 -0.27
N LYS A 278 -17.48 -14.60 0.38
CA LYS A 278 -18.49 -13.60 0.05
C LYS A 278 -18.04 -12.19 0.43
N GLY A 279 -18.30 -11.22 -0.44
CA GLY A 279 -18.06 -9.80 -0.26
C GLY A 279 -18.94 -9.01 -1.22
N TYR A 280 -18.37 -8.13 -2.04
CA TYR A 280 -19.07 -7.53 -3.18
C TYR A 280 -19.50 -8.59 -4.19
N TYR A 281 -18.71 -9.64 -4.29
CA TYR A 281 -18.99 -10.80 -5.12
C TYR A 281 -19.16 -12.05 -4.26
N ASP A 282 -19.87 -13.04 -4.82
CA ASP A 282 -19.94 -14.40 -4.32
C ASP A 282 -18.87 -15.26 -5.01
N TYR A 283 -18.12 -16.02 -4.22
CA TYR A 283 -16.99 -16.86 -4.63
C TYR A 283 -17.26 -18.36 -4.42
N ALA A 284 -18.53 -18.76 -4.25
CA ALA A 284 -18.88 -20.17 -3.99
C ALA A 284 -18.35 -21.12 -5.09
N ALA A 285 -18.26 -20.68 -6.34
CA ALA A 285 -17.69 -21.43 -7.45
C ALA A 285 -16.15 -21.30 -7.56
N GLY A 286 -15.50 -20.64 -6.63
CA GLY A 286 -14.05 -20.43 -6.56
C GLY A 286 -13.60 -18.99 -6.89
N PRO A 287 -12.36 -18.64 -6.55
CA PRO A 287 -11.86 -17.25 -6.62
C PRO A 287 -11.89 -16.62 -8.02
N LYS A 288 -11.85 -17.45 -9.07
CA LYS A 288 -11.85 -17.00 -10.49
C LYS A 288 -13.24 -16.95 -11.10
N ALA A 289 -14.25 -17.48 -10.42
CA ALA A 289 -15.62 -17.60 -10.91
C ALA A 289 -16.56 -16.68 -10.11
N ARG A 290 -16.09 -15.44 -9.83
CA ARG A 290 -16.88 -14.45 -9.08
C ARG A 290 -18.18 -14.09 -9.82
N VAL A 291 -19.26 -13.99 -9.05
CA VAL A 291 -20.55 -13.49 -9.53
C VAL A 291 -21.02 -12.35 -8.61
N PRO A 292 -21.80 -11.39 -9.11
CA PRO A 292 -22.36 -10.34 -8.26
C PRO A 292 -23.08 -10.91 -7.02
N ASN A 293 -22.77 -10.40 -5.83
CA ASN A 293 -23.50 -10.77 -4.62
C ASN A 293 -24.84 -10.05 -4.60
N PRO A 294 -25.99 -10.76 -4.60
CA PRO A 294 -27.31 -10.14 -4.67
C PRO A 294 -27.68 -9.30 -3.44
N GLU A 295 -26.98 -9.47 -2.31
CA GLU A 295 -27.22 -8.70 -1.09
C GLU A 295 -26.66 -7.27 -1.16
N VAL A 296 -25.70 -6.98 -2.05
CA VAL A 296 -24.98 -5.71 -2.09
C VAL A 296 -25.87 -4.56 -2.56
N MET A 297 -26.62 -4.74 -3.66
CA MET A 297 -27.45 -3.66 -4.21
C MET A 297 -28.54 -3.19 -3.24
N PRO A 298 -29.29 -4.08 -2.55
CA PRO A 298 -30.23 -3.66 -1.52
C PRO A 298 -29.61 -2.83 -0.39
N LEU A 299 -28.37 -3.13 0.04
CA LEU A 299 -27.66 -2.34 1.06
C LEU A 299 -27.30 -0.94 0.54
N ILE A 300 -26.85 -0.85 -0.71
CA ILE A 300 -26.56 0.44 -1.36
C ILE A 300 -27.82 1.28 -1.51
N GLU A 301 -28.93 0.68 -1.93
CA GLU A 301 -30.22 1.34 -2.08
C GLU A 301 -30.76 1.86 -0.75
N ALA A 302 -30.62 1.07 0.32
CA ALA A 302 -30.97 1.50 1.68
C ALA A 302 -30.11 2.68 2.16
N ASP A 303 -28.80 2.67 1.89
CA ASP A 303 -27.89 3.76 2.25
C ASP A 303 -28.24 5.05 1.48
N ARG A 304 -28.50 4.97 0.17
CA ARG A 304 -28.98 6.09 -0.66
C ARG A 304 -30.27 6.69 -0.11
N ALA A 305 -31.25 5.82 0.20
CA ALA A 305 -32.53 6.25 0.75
C ALA A 305 -32.38 6.97 2.10
N ALA A 306 -31.52 6.43 2.99
CA ALA A 306 -31.24 7.05 4.29
C ALA A 306 -30.59 8.43 4.16
N GLN A 307 -29.81 8.66 3.10
CA GLN A 307 -29.16 9.94 2.81
C GLN A 307 -29.99 10.86 1.91
N GLY A 308 -31.18 10.44 1.48
CA GLY A 308 -32.05 11.21 0.58
C GLY A 308 -31.47 11.41 -0.83
N ILE A 309 -30.60 10.50 -1.26
CA ILE A 309 -29.93 10.59 -2.57
C ILE A 309 -30.84 9.99 -3.65
N THR A 310 -31.09 10.76 -4.71
CA THR A 310 -31.75 10.27 -5.93
C THR A 310 -30.66 9.76 -6.88
N PRO A 311 -30.63 8.45 -7.17
CA PRO A 311 -29.61 7.87 -8.06
C PRO A 311 -29.80 8.35 -9.50
N ARG A 312 -28.68 8.46 -10.23
CA ARG A 312 -28.63 8.74 -11.65
C ARG A 312 -27.82 7.70 -12.41
N ASP A 313 -27.98 7.66 -13.71
CA ASP A 313 -27.17 6.80 -14.56
C ASP A 313 -25.75 7.34 -14.75
N PHE A 314 -24.81 6.45 -14.88
CA PHE A 314 -23.43 6.71 -15.25
C PHE A 314 -23.09 5.99 -16.54
N THR A 315 -22.36 6.64 -17.44
CA THR A 315 -21.70 5.95 -18.54
C THR A 315 -20.33 5.41 -18.09
N ASP A 316 -19.87 4.34 -18.74
CA ASP A 316 -18.55 3.75 -18.43
C ASP A 316 -17.41 4.76 -18.66
N THR A 317 -17.54 5.61 -19.68
CA THR A 317 -16.61 6.72 -19.92
C THR A 317 -16.57 7.69 -18.75
N GLU A 318 -17.72 8.08 -18.18
CA GLU A 318 -17.77 8.96 -17.01
C GLU A 318 -17.14 8.31 -15.78
N ILE A 319 -17.42 7.02 -15.54
CA ILE A 319 -16.83 6.25 -14.45
C ILE A 319 -15.30 6.30 -14.52
N VAL A 320 -14.73 5.97 -15.68
CA VAL A 320 -13.29 5.99 -15.90
C VAL A 320 -12.73 7.40 -15.70
N ARG A 321 -13.36 8.44 -16.27
CA ARG A 321 -12.90 9.82 -16.13
C ARG A 321 -12.89 10.31 -14.69
N ARG A 322 -13.93 10.01 -13.90
CA ARG A 322 -13.99 10.37 -12.47
C ARG A 322 -12.92 9.64 -11.66
N TYR A 323 -12.79 8.35 -11.86
CA TYR A 323 -11.80 7.54 -11.17
C TYR A 323 -10.38 8.00 -11.46
N MET A 324 -10.06 8.26 -12.74
CA MET A 324 -8.75 8.73 -13.15
C MET A 324 -8.49 10.18 -12.72
N ALA A 325 -9.49 11.07 -12.77
CA ALA A 325 -9.36 12.44 -12.28
C ALA A 325 -9.02 12.49 -10.79
N ALA A 326 -9.68 11.66 -9.97
CA ALA A 326 -9.37 11.53 -8.53
C ALA A 326 -7.94 11.02 -8.30
N MET A 327 -7.53 9.99 -9.03
CA MET A 327 -6.19 9.40 -8.95
C MET A 327 -5.11 10.43 -9.34
N VAL A 328 -5.26 11.11 -10.46
CA VAL A 328 -4.30 12.11 -10.95
C VAL A 328 -4.23 13.32 -10.04
N ASN A 329 -5.37 13.79 -9.53
CA ASN A 329 -5.43 14.94 -8.63
C ASN A 329 -4.63 14.68 -7.35
N GLU A 330 -4.85 13.54 -6.70
CA GLU A 330 -4.10 13.19 -5.50
C GLU A 330 -2.63 12.87 -5.79
N ALA A 331 -2.35 12.21 -6.92
CA ALA A 331 -0.98 11.99 -7.39
C ALA A 331 -0.21 13.32 -7.58
N ALA A 332 -0.87 14.34 -8.14
CA ALA A 332 -0.29 15.68 -8.28
C ALA A 332 -0.02 16.33 -6.90
N ARG A 333 -0.91 16.14 -5.90
CA ARG A 333 -0.67 16.62 -4.53
C ARG A 333 0.54 15.96 -3.90
N VAL A 334 0.62 14.63 -3.99
CA VAL A 334 1.73 13.82 -3.46
C VAL A 334 3.08 14.29 -4.01
N VAL A 335 3.15 14.67 -5.30
CA VAL A 335 4.36 15.25 -5.89
C VAL A 335 4.57 16.69 -5.42
N GLY A 336 3.53 17.52 -5.45
CA GLY A 336 3.60 18.94 -5.06
C GLY A 336 3.99 19.18 -3.61
N GLU A 337 3.63 18.25 -2.71
CA GLU A 337 4.00 18.25 -1.30
C GLU A 337 5.38 17.61 -1.02
N GLY A 338 6.05 17.06 -2.04
CA GLY A 338 7.35 16.41 -1.89
C GLY A 338 7.30 15.01 -1.22
N ILE A 339 6.11 14.43 -1.06
CA ILE A 339 5.95 13.05 -0.57
C ILE A 339 6.56 12.07 -1.60
N ALA A 340 6.24 12.21 -2.88
CA ALA A 340 7.02 11.63 -3.97
C ALA A 340 8.02 12.66 -4.48
N ARG A 341 9.25 12.22 -4.77
CA ARG A 341 10.30 13.11 -5.26
C ARG A 341 9.99 13.64 -6.66
N ARG A 342 9.33 12.85 -7.49
CA ARG A 342 9.04 13.14 -8.89
C ARG A 342 7.81 12.36 -9.38
N PRO A 343 7.17 12.80 -10.48
CA PRO A 343 6.01 12.09 -11.04
C PRO A 343 6.26 10.62 -11.37
N LEU A 344 7.43 10.27 -11.89
CA LEU A 344 7.79 8.89 -12.20
C LEU A 344 7.74 7.96 -10.99
N ASP A 345 8.05 8.45 -9.78
CA ASP A 345 7.98 7.64 -8.57
C ASP A 345 6.53 7.26 -8.22
N VAL A 346 5.58 8.16 -8.50
CA VAL A 346 4.14 7.86 -8.41
C VAL A 346 3.72 6.83 -9.44
N ASP A 347 4.10 7.02 -10.71
CA ASP A 347 3.76 6.09 -11.79
C ASP A 347 4.29 4.68 -11.48
N VAL A 348 5.54 4.56 -11.04
CA VAL A 348 6.17 3.30 -10.62
C VAL A 348 5.40 2.66 -9.45
N THR A 349 5.01 3.46 -8.46
CA THR A 349 4.22 2.98 -7.32
C THR A 349 2.90 2.35 -7.78
N LEU A 350 2.14 3.03 -8.62
CA LEU A 350 0.85 2.54 -9.08
C LEU A 350 0.98 1.34 -10.04
N LEU A 351 2.03 1.31 -10.87
CA LEU A 351 2.31 0.19 -11.78
C LEU A 351 2.70 -1.10 -11.05
N TYR A 352 3.49 -1.01 -9.98
CA TYR A 352 4.05 -2.18 -9.31
C TYR A 352 3.32 -2.58 -8.03
N GLY A 353 2.55 -1.69 -7.43
CA GLY A 353 1.81 -1.93 -6.19
C GLY A 353 0.29 -2.02 -6.35
N TYR A 354 -0.28 -1.35 -7.34
CA TYR A 354 -1.73 -1.12 -7.43
C TYR A 354 -2.37 -1.56 -8.75
N GLY A 355 -1.60 -2.27 -9.59
CA GLY A 355 -2.14 -2.90 -10.79
C GLY A 355 -2.55 -1.92 -11.90
N PHE A 356 -2.02 -0.71 -11.90
CA PHE A 356 -2.27 0.23 -13.00
C PHE A 356 -1.83 -0.37 -14.35
N PRO A 357 -2.59 -0.18 -15.45
CA PRO A 357 -2.28 -0.77 -16.76
C PRO A 357 -0.90 -0.33 -17.26
N ARG A 358 0.04 -1.27 -17.40
CA ARG A 358 1.45 -0.98 -17.73
C ARG A 358 1.65 -0.25 -19.04
N TYR A 359 0.84 -0.57 -20.05
CA TYR A 359 0.94 0.05 -21.39
C TYR A 359 0.51 1.53 -21.39
N ARG A 360 -0.12 2.02 -20.32
CA ARG A 360 -0.48 3.42 -20.14
C ARG A 360 0.59 4.23 -19.38
N GLY A 361 1.65 3.57 -18.84
CA GLY A 361 2.82 4.22 -18.27
C GLY A 361 2.68 4.74 -16.83
N GLY A 362 1.51 4.63 -16.23
CA GLY A 362 1.19 5.17 -14.90
C GLY A 362 0.18 6.33 -14.96
N PRO A 363 -0.40 6.75 -13.83
CA PRO A 363 -1.47 7.74 -13.82
C PRO A 363 -1.03 9.14 -14.29
N LEU A 364 0.17 9.60 -13.92
CA LEU A 364 0.66 10.92 -14.31
C LEU A 364 1.15 10.91 -15.76
N LYS A 365 1.78 9.83 -16.22
CA LYS A 365 2.10 9.67 -17.64
C LYS A 365 0.84 9.58 -18.49
N TRP A 366 -0.19 8.88 -18.04
CA TRP A 366 -1.49 8.85 -18.70
C TRP A 366 -2.11 10.25 -18.79
N ALA A 367 -2.07 11.02 -17.69
CA ALA A 367 -2.60 12.38 -17.68
C ALA A 367 -1.90 13.32 -18.68
N ASP A 368 -0.58 13.21 -18.83
CA ASP A 368 0.17 13.95 -19.86
C ASP A 368 -0.30 13.59 -21.28
N MET A 369 -0.61 12.31 -21.53
CA MET A 369 -1.07 11.81 -22.84
C MET A 369 -2.51 12.25 -23.15
N GLU A 370 -3.40 12.30 -22.15
CA GLU A 370 -4.77 12.79 -22.28
C GLU A 370 -4.84 14.33 -22.41
N GLY A 371 -3.83 15.02 -21.91
CA GLY A 371 -3.75 16.48 -21.82
C GLY A 371 -4.25 17.02 -20.49
N LEU A 372 -3.33 17.59 -19.71
CA LEU A 372 -3.60 18.14 -18.38
C LEU A 372 -4.75 19.14 -18.31
N PRO A 373 -4.95 20.06 -19.33
CA PRO A 373 -6.10 20.96 -19.33
C PRO A 373 -7.44 20.24 -19.28
N GLY A 374 -7.58 19.11 -19.98
CA GLY A 374 -8.80 18.29 -20.00
C GLY A 374 -9.07 17.64 -18.65
N VAL A 375 -8.03 17.07 -18.02
CA VAL A 375 -8.13 16.45 -16.68
C VAL A 375 -8.51 17.52 -15.63
N LEU A 376 -7.87 18.68 -15.66
CA LEU A 376 -8.19 19.80 -14.76
C LEU A 376 -9.62 20.31 -14.94
N ALA A 377 -10.09 20.40 -16.19
CA ALA A 377 -11.47 20.81 -16.50
C ALA A 377 -12.49 19.80 -15.92
N ASP A 378 -12.22 18.52 -15.98
CA ASP A 378 -13.07 17.49 -15.35
C ASP A 378 -13.11 17.64 -13.82
N ILE A 379 -11.97 17.82 -13.16
CA ILE A 379 -11.90 18.04 -11.71
C ILE A 379 -12.73 19.27 -11.31
N LYS A 380 -12.56 20.41 -12.02
CA LYS A 380 -13.31 21.64 -11.76
C LYS A 380 -14.82 21.46 -12.00
N ARG A 381 -15.21 20.68 -13.00
CA ARG A 381 -16.62 20.36 -13.26
C ARG A 381 -17.20 19.53 -12.10
N TYR A 382 -16.50 18.51 -11.62
CA TYR A 382 -16.94 17.67 -10.50
C TYR A 382 -16.92 18.43 -9.17
N ALA A 383 -16.10 19.46 -9.01
CA ALA A 383 -16.12 20.34 -7.85
C ALA A 383 -17.47 21.07 -7.67
N GLY A 384 -18.22 21.28 -8.75
CA GLY A 384 -19.59 21.79 -8.68
C GLY A 384 -20.57 20.84 -7.97
N GLU A 385 -20.29 19.53 -7.95
CA GLU A 385 -21.09 18.51 -7.29
C GLU A 385 -20.62 18.24 -5.85
N ASN A 386 -19.30 18.24 -5.63
CA ASN A 386 -18.69 18.04 -4.31
C ASN A 386 -17.40 18.86 -4.18
N PRO A 387 -17.49 20.14 -3.75
CA PRO A 387 -16.34 21.05 -3.70
C PRO A 387 -15.30 20.64 -2.66
N HIS A 388 -15.66 19.91 -1.62
CA HIS A 388 -14.70 19.45 -0.61
C HIS A 388 -13.80 18.33 -1.14
N PHE A 389 -14.35 17.42 -1.92
CA PHE A 389 -13.60 16.30 -2.47
C PHE A 389 -12.80 16.66 -3.73
N TRP A 390 -13.40 17.47 -4.64
CA TRP A 390 -12.84 17.76 -5.96
C TRP A 390 -12.01 19.06 -6.01
N GLN A 391 -11.30 19.39 -4.94
CA GLN A 391 -10.38 20.54 -4.97
C GLN A 391 -9.21 20.24 -5.91
N PRO A 392 -8.92 21.09 -6.92
CA PRO A 392 -7.77 20.89 -7.79
C PRO A 392 -6.45 20.93 -7.01
N ALA A 393 -5.53 20.05 -7.37
CA ALA A 393 -4.18 20.07 -6.83
C ALA A 393 -3.42 21.31 -7.31
N PRO A 394 -2.78 22.09 -6.43
CA PRO A 394 -2.05 23.29 -6.83
C PRO A 394 -1.01 23.04 -7.92
N LEU A 395 -0.27 21.92 -7.83
CA LEU A 395 0.72 21.55 -8.85
C LEU A 395 0.07 21.31 -10.21
N LEU A 396 -1.11 20.67 -10.28
CA LEU A 396 -1.80 20.46 -11.55
C LEU A 396 -2.26 21.77 -12.17
N GLU A 397 -2.80 22.70 -11.36
CA GLU A 397 -3.18 24.03 -11.83
C GLU A 397 -1.97 24.82 -12.35
N GLN A 398 -0.84 24.76 -11.63
CA GLN A 398 0.41 25.39 -12.03
C GLN A 398 0.90 24.85 -13.37
N LEU A 399 1.00 23.51 -13.54
CA LEU A 399 1.47 22.92 -14.79
C LEU A 399 0.59 23.31 -15.98
N VAL A 400 -0.73 23.33 -15.80
CA VAL A 400 -1.66 23.77 -16.86
C VAL A 400 -1.47 25.24 -17.18
N ALA A 401 -1.31 26.11 -16.19
CA ALA A 401 -1.10 27.54 -16.39
C ALA A 401 0.22 27.84 -17.11
N GLU A 402 1.26 27.07 -16.84
CA GLU A 402 2.59 27.19 -17.44
C GLU A 402 2.73 26.45 -18.79
N GLY A 403 1.72 25.68 -19.22
CA GLY A 403 1.79 24.84 -20.42
C GLY A 403 2.83 23.71 -20.31
N ARG A 404 3.08 23.23 -19.10
CA ARG A 404 4.03 22.16 -18.75
C ARG A 404 3.33 20.84 -18.48
N THR A 405 4.12 19.78 -18.40
CA THR A 405 3.70 18.41 -18.17
C THR A 405 4.38 17.82 -16.93
N PHE A 406 3.88 16.69 -16.43
CA PHE A 406 4.58 15.92 -15.39
C PHE A 406 5.92 15.37 -15.88
N GLU A 407 6.04 15.07 -17.17
CA GLU A 407 7.29 14.63 -17.77
C GLU A 407 8.40 15.70 -17.71
N ASP A 408 8.04 16.98 -17.75
CA ASP A 408 9.02 18.07 -17.61
C ASP A 408 9.60 18.10 -16.18
N LEU A 409 8.80 17.81 -15.14
CA LEU A 409 9.29 17.66 -13.78
C LEU A 409 10.21 16.43 -13.62
N ASN A 410 9.94 15.34 -14.34
CA ASN A 410 10.83 14.15 -14.34
C ASN A 410 12.21 14.52 -14.91
N LYS A 411 12.26 15.30 -15.99
CA LYS A 411 13.52 15.76 -16.62
C LYS A 411 14.31 16.67 -15.68
N GLU A 412 13.64 17.62 -15.01
CA GLU A 412 14.27 18.51 -14.03
C GLU A 412 14.86 17.73 -12.84
N ALA A 413 14.16 16.73 -12.34
CA ALA A 413 14.64 15.90 -11.24
C ALA A 413 15.81 14.97 -11.62
N ALA A 414 16.06 14.76 -12.92
CA ALA A 414 17.15 13.95 -13.46
C ALA A 414 18.41 14.78 -13.78
N ALA A 415 18.27 16.11 -13.93
CA ALA A 415 19.35 17.06 -14.19
C ALA A 415 20.13 17.40 -12.90
#